data_b76ad679e846a2be2e1fbfaabe704ae9
#
_entry.id   b76ad679e846a2be2e1fbfaabe704ae9
#
_cell.length_a   1.000
_cell.length_b   1.000
_cell.length_c   1.000
_cell.angle_alpha   90.00
_cell.angle_beta   90.00
_cell.angle_gamma   90.00
#
_symmetry.space_group_name_H-M   'P 1'
#
loop_
_entity.id
_entity.type
_entity.pdbx_description
1 polymer ?
#
loop_
_entity_poly.entity_id
_entity_poly.type
_entity_poly.pdbx_seq_one_letter_code
_entity_poly.pdbx_strand_id
1 'polypeptide(L)'
;MQKITIKKGHDINISGLASREFSSSPTQNFVSISPQDFNYIKPKLLVKEGDRVTLGDALFFDKINPDVKWPSIASGTISKIVFGERRAVIDIIIEVDKDREANIEPINQVNLSSRDDVKGFIQKNNFWPFFTQRPFNKVVDPSDTPKCIVVSLADSSPLANDLSFSLAENKDDIISALSNLKKLTDGNLYVAVRGDNFSFLSDYDFINLIQVEGPHPSGNVGVILNKVNPLNQNEVVWTVQGSHLPILGKLFSKGILDFSVNINTVGPAVKPSYFKSRIGARFDLHKDSLLMENVRIVSGNVLTGKKIDIDGFLGFYHSSFSVIEESFSRPFIGWLHPGGKSKYSVFNAYLGSNKKSYDFTTLQNGSNRAFVPVDAWEKVFPMDIYINALARSIEANDIDEMEQLGIYECDEEDVALCSFVCPSKSDVGAIIRKGLDTIYFDK
;
A
#
# COMPACT_ATOMS: atom_id res chain seq x y z
N MET A 1 6.27 -18.06 18.15
CA MET A 1 6.52 -16.75 17.48
C MET A 1 7.94 -16.75 16.92
N GLN A 2 8.10 -16.49 15.61
CA GLN A 2 9.38 -16.36 14.93
C GLN A 2 9.85 -14.90 14.99
N LYS A 3 11.15 -14.66 15.23
CA LYS A 3 11.72 -13.31 15.24
C LYS A 3 12.61 -13.12 14.02
N ILE A 4 12.44 -11.98 13.32
CA ILE A 4 13.26 -11.57 12.17
C ILE A 4 13.87 -10.21 12.51
N THR A 5 15.20 -10.13 12.44
CA THR A 5 15.92 -8.87 12.63
C THR A 5 16.56 -8.44 11.32
N ILE A 6 16.09 -7.34 10.77
CA ILE A 6 16.61 -6.70 9.56
C ILE A 6 17.68 -5.68 9.95
N LYS A 7 18.87 -5.83 9.39
CA LYS A 7 20.02 -4.93 9.69
C LYS A 7 20.22 -3.87 8.62
N LYS A 8 19.96 -4.21 7.36
CA LYS A 8 20.06 -3.26 6.23
C LYS A 8 18.75 -2.49 6.11
N GLY A 9 18.84 -1.23 5.74
CA GLY A 9 17.70 -0.35 5.61
C GLY A 9 18.01 1.04 6.15
N HIS A 10 17.00 1.91 6.18
CA HIS A 10 17.16 3.26 6.70
C HIS A 10 15.82 3.87 7.09
N ASP A 11 15.72 4.38 8.30
CA ASP A 11 14.55 5.12 8.76
C ASP A 11 14.70 6.59 8.37
N ILE A 12 13.78 7.07 7.53
CA ILE A 12 13.76 8.46 7.11
C ILE A 12 12.95 9.25 8.15
N ASN A 13 13.64 10.00 8.98
CA ASN A 13 13.04 10.77 10.08
C ASN A 13 12.37 12.05 9.55
N ILE A 14 11.19 11.93 8.96
CA ILE A 14 10.38 13.05 8.49
C ILE A 14 9.60 13.62 9.68
N SER A 15 9.52 14.96 9.77
CA SER A 15 8.67 15.63 10.76
C SER A 15 7.19 15.51 10.41
N GLY A 16 6.31 15.76 11.38
CA GLY A 16 4.87 15.73 11.16
C GLY A 16 4.22 14.36 11.37
N LEU A 17 4.71 13.58 12.34
CA LEU A 17 4.04 12.37 12.81
C LEU A 17 2.75 12.74 13.58
N ALA A 18 1.65 12.04 13.32
CA ALA A 18 0.39 12.23 14.02
C ALA A 18 0.44 11.67 15.45
N SER A 19 -0.14 12.39 16.40
CA SER A 19 -0.38 11.89 17.76
C SER A 19 -1.42 10.77 17.73
N ARG A 20 -1.32 9.81 18.66
CA ARG A 20 -2.28 8.70 18.78
C ARG A 20 -3.63 9.17 19.35
N GLU A 21 -4.29 10.06 18.63
CA GLU A 21 -5.60 10.62 18.96
C GLU A 21 -6.41 10.81 17.69
N PHE A 22 -7.69 10.42 17.72
CA PHE A 22 -8.60 10.68 16.62
C PHE A 22 -9.15 12.10 16.70
N SER A 23 -9.06 12.84 15.61
CA SER A 23 -9.77 14.09 15.42
C SER A 23 -11.19 13.84 14.94
N SER A 24 -12.03 14.89 15.00
CA SER A 24 -13.36 14.84 14.39
C SER A 24 -13.25 14.55 12.91
N SER A 25 -13.92 13.48 12.48
CA SER A 25 -13.87 13.04 11.08
C SER A 25 -14.77 13.93 10.23
N PRO A 26 -14.23 14.50 9.14
CA PRO A 26 -15.07 15.25 8.23
C PRO A 26 -16.03 14.31 7.50
N THR A 27 -17.19 14.82 7.17
CA THR A 27 -18.20 14.08 6.44
C THR A 27 -17.78 13.86 5.00
N GLN A 28 -17.59 12.62 4.58
CA GLN A 28 -17.30 12.27 3.19
C GLN A 28 -18.58 12.39 2.34
N ASN A 29 -18.63 13.38 1.45
CA ASN A 29 -19.73 13.54 0.49
C ASN A 29 -19.39 12.89 -0.86
N PHE A 30 -18.11 12.71 -1.16
CA PHE A 30 -17.62 12.07 -2.37
C PHE A 30 -16.55 11.04 -2.01
N VAL A 31 -16.56 9.94 -2.73
CA VAL A 31 -15.50 8.93 -2.70
C VAL A 31 -15.16 8.51 -4.11
N SER A 32 -13.97 7.98 -4.33
CA SER A 32 -13.58 7.45 -5.64
C SER A 32 -12.94 6.08 -5.54
N ILE A 33 -13.11 5.28 -6.57
CA ILE A 33 -12.33 4.09 -6.84
C ILE A 33 -11.63 4.26 -8.19
N SER A 34 -10.31 4.07 -8.18
CA SER A 34 -9.47 4.19 -9.37
C SER A 34 -9.08 2.83 -9.92
N PRO A 35 -9.46 2.46 -11.15
CA PRO A 35 -8.92 1.25 -11.78
C PRO A 35 -7.40 1.25 -11.91
N GLN A 36 -6.74 2.42 -11.88
CA GLN A 36 -5.29 2.56 -11.96
C GLN A 36 -4.55 2.13 -10.68
N ASP A 37 -5.27 1.85 -9.59
CA ASP A 37 -4.67 1.33 -8.36
C ASP A 37 -4.41 -0.19 -8.45
N PHE A 38 -4.82 -0.82 -9.55
CA PHE A 38 -4.75 -2.28 -9.74
C PHE A 38 -3.93 -2.61 -10.99
N ASN A 39 -2.82 -3.32 -10.79
CA ASN A 39 -1.93 -3.71 -11.88
C ASN A 39 -2.56 -4.78 -12.77
N TYR A 40 -2.27 -4.72 -14.07
CA TYR A 40 -2.59 -5.73 -15.10
C TYR A 40 -4.07 -6.02 -15.32
N ILE A 41 -4.97 -5.12 -14.95
CA ILE A 41 -6.39 -5.26 -15.24
C ILE A 41 -6.77 -4.56 -16.55
N LYS A 42 -7.81 -5.06 -17.20
CA LYS A 42 -8.49 -4.39 -18.34
C LYS A 42 -9.93 -4.06 -17.93
N PRO A 43 -10.17 -2.90 -17.28
CA PRO A 43 -11.45 -2.60 -16.67
C PRO A 43 -12.55 -2.45 -17.75
N LYS A 44 -13.73 -3.04 -17.48
CA LYS A 44 -14.95 -2.80 -18.22
C LYS A 44 -16.01 -2.30 -17.26
N LEU A 45 -16.48 -1.08 -17.50
CA LEU A 45 -17.50 -0.43 -16.69
C LEU A 45 -18.83 -1.19 -16.77
N LEU A 46 -19.50 -1.29 -15.63
CA LEU A 46 -20.87 -1.77 -15.46
C LEU A 46 -21.84 -0.63 -15.18
N VAL A 47 -21.31 0.56 -14.89
CA VAL A 47 -22.05 1.76 -14.51
C VAL A 47 -21.72 2.93 -15.45
N LYS A 48 -22.59 3.94 -15.45
CA LYS A 48 -22.44 5.22 -16.15
C LYS A 48 -22.75 6.38 -15.20
N GLU A 49 -22.38 7.59 -15.57
CA GLU A 49 -22.75 8.79 -14.84
C GLU A 49 -24.28 8.90 -14.68
N GLY A 50 -24.71 9.27 -13.46
CA GLY A 50 -26.10 9.33 -13.06
C GLY A 50 -26.71 8.02 -12.55
N ASP A 51 -26.03 6.88 -12.69
CA ASP A 51 -26.53 5.61 -12.14
C ASP A 51 -26.49 5.63 -10.62
N ARG A 52 -27.51 5.07 -9.99
CA ARG A 52 -27.56 4.84 -8.55
C ARG A 52 -26.93 3.50 -8.22
N VAL A 53 -26.06 3.50 -7.23
CA VAL A 53 -25.36 2.31 -6.73
C VAL A 53 -25.61 2.13 -5.24
N THR A 54 -25.57 0.87 -4.80
CA THR A 54 -25.59 0.50 -3.39
C THR A 54 -24.21 -0.03 -2.99
N LEU A 55 -23.86 0.08 -1.75
CA LEU A 55 -22.61 -0.44 -1.19
C LEU A 55 -22.43 -1.92 -1.59
N GLY A 56 -21.30 -2.27 -2.18
CA GLY A 56 -21.00 -3.62 -2.67
C GLY A 56 -21.42 -3.92 -4.10
N ASP A 57 -22.25 -3.08 -4.76
CA ASP A 57 -22.61 -3.25 -6.16
C ASP A 57 -21.36 -3.22 -7.05
N ALA A 58 -21.31 -4.06 -8.08
CA ALA A 58 -20.17 -4.09 -8.99
C ALA A 58 -20.13 -2.84 -9.89
N LEU A 59 -19.05 -2.05 -9.82
CA LEU A 59 -18.82 -0.86 -10.64
C LEU A 59 -18.18 -1.20 -11.98
N PHE A 60 -17.24 -2.13 -11.98
CA PHE A 60 -16.54 -2.62 -13.16
C PHE A 60 -15.99 -4.02 -12.90
N PHE A 61 -15.55 -4.69 -13.95
CA PHE A 61 -14.88 -5.99 -13.87
C PHE A 61 -13.63 -6.01 -14.76
N ASP A 62 -12.77 -6.99 -14.51
CA ASP A 62 -11.62 -7.22 -15.38
C ASP A 62 -12.02 -8.08 -16.59
N LYS A 63 -11.72 -7.59 -17.80
CA LYS A 63 -11.95 -8.35 -19.04
C LYS A 63 -11.09 -9.62 -19.15
N ILE A 64 -9.95 -9.66 -18.46
CA ILE A 64 -9.06 -10.83 -18.44
C ILE A 64 -9.66 -11.90 -17.55
N ASN A 65 -10.19 -11.50 -16.37
CA ASN A 65 -10.88 -12.38 -15.43
C ASN A 65 -12.23 -11.78 -15.04
N PRO A 66 -13.32 -12.09 -15.79
CA PRO A 66 -14.64 -11.46 -15.57
C PRO A 66 -15.26 -11.77 -14.20
N ASP A 67 -14.76 -12.75 -13.50
CA ASP A 67 -15.18 -13.10 -12.15
C ASP A 67 -14.67 -12.12 -11.11
N VAL A 68 -13.62 -11.38 -11.41
CA VAL A 68 -13.08 -10.34 -10.55
C VAL A 68 -13.78 -9.02 -10.82
N LYS A 69 -14.58 -8.57 -9.85
CA LYS A 69 -15.36 -7.34 -9.90
C LYS A 69 -15.00 -6.42 -8.76
N TRP A 70 -15.13 -5.13 -8.99
CA TRP A 70 -14.82 -4.09 -8.01
C TRP A 70 -16.10 -3.54 -7.40
N PRO A 71 -16.23 -3.59 -6.05
CA PRO A 71 -17.44 -3.17 -5.37
C PRO A 71 -17.55 -1.65 -5.31
N SER A 72 -18.77 -1.15 -5.26
CA SER A 72 -19.03 0.21 -4.81
C SER A 72 -18.67 0.34 -3.33
N ILE A 73 -17.83 1.31 -3.01
CA ILE A 73 -17.37 1.61 -1.66
C ILE A 73 -18.28 2.56 -0.89
N ALA A 74 -19.37 2.99 -1.51
CA ALA A 74 -20.43 3.80 -0.92
C ALA A 74 -21.77 3.55 -1.62
N SER A 75 -22.88 3.80 -0.93
CA SER A 75 -24.19 3.96 -1.57
C SER A 75 -24.34 5.39 -2.03
N GLY A 76 -24.85 5.59 -3.25
CA GLY A 76 -25.02 6.93 -3.79
C GLY A 76 -25.28 6.95 -5.29
N THR A 77 -24.84 8.02 -5.92
CA THR A 77 -24.97 8.23 -7.37
C THR A 77 -23.58 8.38 -8.00
N ILE A 78 -23.35 7.75 -9.14
CA ILE A 78 -22.13 7.96 -9.92
C ILE A 78 -22.13 9.40 -10.42
N SER A 79 -21.39 10.26 -9.75
CA SER A 79 -21.34 11.69 -10.04
C SER A 79 -20.52 11.97 -11.30
N LYS A 80 -19.38 11.28 -11.46
CA LYS A 80 -18.48 11.48 -12.58
C LYS A 80 -17.62 10.26 -12.83
N ILE A 81 -17.33 9.99 -14.12
CA ILE A 81 -16.30 9.03 -14.53
C ILE A 81 -15.19 9.81 -15.25
N VAL A 82 -14.02 9.87 -14.65
CA VAL A 82 -12.88 10.60 -15.21
C VAL A 82 -12.11 9.69 -16.15
N PHE A 83 -11.90 10.18 -17.37
CA PHE A 83 -11.11 9.48 -18.38
C PHE A 83 -9.80 10.21 -18.65
N GLY A 84 -8.72 9.47 -18.77
CA GLY A 84 -7.43 9.94 -19.20
C GLY A 84 -7.13 9.67 -20.67
N GLU A 85 -5.85 9.58 -20.98
CA GLU A 85 -5.40 9.27 -22.32
C GLU A 85 -5.96 7.94 -22.83
N ARG A 86 -6.26 7.87 -24.13
CA ARG A 86 -6.84 6.67 -24.78
C ARG A 86 -8.11 6.15 -24.09
N ARG A 87 -8.85 7.05 -23.43
CA ARG A 87 -10.07 6.73 -22.67
C ARG A 87 -9.85 5.72 -21.53
N ALA A 88 -8.64 5.64 -20.97
CA ALA A 88 -8.40 4.90 -19.75
C ALA A 88 -9.22 5.52 -18.61
N VAL A 89 -9.94 4.70 -17.84
CA VAL A 89 -10.70 5.17 -16.68
C VAL A 89 -9.70 5.50 -15.58
N ILE A 90 -9.71 6.75 -15.11
CA ILE A 90 -8.87 7.22 -14.01
C ILE A 90 -9.62 7.07 -12.69
N ASP A 91 -10.82 7.65 -12.59
CA ASP A 91 -11.60 7.66 -11.37
C ASP A 91 -13.09 7.42 -11.65
N ILE A 92 -13.74 6.69 -10.76
CA ILE A 92 -15.19 6.55 -10.68
C ILE A 92 -15.62 7.22 -9.38
N ILE A 93 -16.20 8.43 -9.48
CA ILE A 93 -16.55 9.27 -8.34
C ILE A 93 -18.02 9.04 -7.98
N ILE A 94 -18.26 8.71 -6.72
CA ILE A 94 -19.59 8.47 -6.15
C ILE A 94 -19.92 9.63 -5.21
N GLU A 95 -21.06 10.27 -5.43
CA GLU A 95 -21.68 11.18 -4.46
C GLU A 95 -22.47 10.34 -3.44
N VAL A 96 -22.06 10.44 -2.18
CA VAL A 96 -22.52 9.54 -1.09
C VAL A 96 -23.92 9.92 -0.63
N ASP A 97 -24.82 8.95 -0.58
CA ASP A 97 -26.14 9.03 0.02
C ASP A 97 -26.15 8.34 1.38
N LYS A 98 -26.01 9.11 2.45
CA LYS A 98 -25.89 8.59 3.83
C LYS A 98 -27.16 7.92 4.34
N ASP A 99 -28.31 8.44 3.96
CA ASP A 99 -29.59 7.90 4.41
C ASP A 99 -29.79 6.50 3.80
N ARG A 100 -29.31 6.30 2.59
CA ARG A 100 -29.35 4.99 1.94
C ARG A 100 -28.32 4.01 2.55
N GLU A 101 -27.11 4.48 2.90
CA GLU A 101 -26.12 3.64 3.57
C GLU A 101 -26.58 3.14 4.94
N ALA A 102 -27.23 4.00 5.71
CA ALA A 102 -27.73 3.66 7.03
C ALA A 102 -28.82 2.55 7.04
N ASN A 103 -29.44 2.29 5.90
CA ASN A 103 -30.51 1.31 5.73
C ASN A 103 -30.08 0.02 5.03
N ILE A 104 -28.76 -0.23 4.88
CA ILE A 104 -28.26 -1.48 4.28
C ILE A 104 -28.35 -2.61 5.31
N GLU A 105 -29.11 -3.64 4.96
CA GLU A 105 -29.19 -4.84 5.78
C GLU A 105 -27.91 -5.70 5.62
N PRO A 106 -27.48 -6.38 6.70
CA PRO A 106 -26.37 -7.33 6.60
C PRO A 106 -26.69 -8.43 5.58
N ILE A 107 -25.67 -8.86 4.87
CA ILE A 107 -25.74 -10.01 3.96
C ILE A 107 -26.02 -11.27 4.79
N ASN A 108 -26.91 -12.12 4.29
CA ASN A 108 -27.18 -13.40 4.94
C ASN A 108 -25.87 -14.18 5.17
N GLN A 109 -25.59 -14.49 6.41
CA GLN A 109 -24.45 -15.30 6.79
C GLN A 109 -24.54 -16.69 6.19
N VAL A 110 -23.43 -17.09 5.56
CA VAL A 110 -23.24 -18.43 5.00
C VAL A 110 -22.23 -19.15 5.92
N ASN A 111 -22.40 -20.45 6.10
CA ASN A 111 -21.40 -21.23 6.82
C ASN A 111 -20.09 -21.28 5.97
N LEU A 112 -19.07 -20.58 6.42
CA LEU A 112 -17.77 -20.50 5.78
C LEU A 112 -16.85 -21.63 6.29
N SER A 113 -17.22 -22.88 6.09
CA SER A 113 -16.49 -24.04 6.64
C SER A 113 -15.32 -24.49 5.77
N SER A 114 -15.42 -24.35 4.46
CA SER A 114 -14.43 -24.79 3.49
C SER A 114 -13.79 -23.64 2.73
N ARG A 115 -12.72 -23.94 1.99
CA ARG A 115 -12.09 -23.00 1.03
C ARG A 115 -13.08 -22.52 -0.01
N ASP A 116 -13.86 -23.43 -0.57
CA ASP A 116 -14.80 -23.09 -1.64
C ASP A 116 -15.94 -22.22 -1.12
N ASP A 117 -16.40 -22.44 0.11
CA ASP A 117 -17.39 -21.58 0.75
C ASP A 117 -16.84 -20.15 0.89
N VAL A 118 -15.58 -20.00 1.34
CA VAL A 118 -14.94 -18.68 1.51
C VAL A 118 -14.71 -18.03 0.15
N LYS A 119 -14.16 -18.75 -0.85
CA LYS A 119 -13.99 -18.24 -2.22
C LYS A 119 -15.31 -17.79 -2.83
N GLY A 120 -16.36 -18.62 -2.75
CA GLY A 120 -17.70 -18.30 -3.26
C GLY A 120 -18.31 -17.09 -2.58
N PHE A 121 -18.09 -16.91 -1.26
CA PHE A 121 -18.57 -15.77 -0.52
C PHE A 121 -17.84 -14.45 -0.90
N ILE A 122 -16.52 -14.50 -1.06
CA ILE A 122 -15.70 -13.39 -1.57
C ILE A 122 -16.17 -12.98 -2.97
N GLN A 123 -16.33 -13.95 -3.86
CA GLN A 123 -16.78 -13.76 -5.23
C GLN A 123 -18.16 -13.10 -5.30
N LYS A 124 -19.15 -13.67 -4.59
CA LYS A 124 -20.52 -13.17 -4.57
C LYS A 124 -20.61 -11.72 -4.13
N ASN A 125 -19.72 -11.28 -3.25
CA ASN A 125 -19.72 -9.95 -2.67
C ASN A 125 -18.71 -9.00 -3.31
N ASN A 126 -18.05 -9.40 -4.41
CA ASN A 126 -17.07 -8.59 -5.15
C ASN A 126 -15.82 -8.19 -4.34
N PHE A 127 -15.34 -9.03 -3.40
CA PHE A 127 -14.24 -8.70 -2.49
C PHE A 127 -12.85 -9.19 -2.96
N TRP A 128 -12.72 -9.77 -4.14
CA TRP A 128 -11.43 -10.16 -4.68
C TRP A 128 -10.40 -9.02 -4.76
N PRO A 129 -10.75 -7.75 -5.03
CA PRO A 129 -9.80 -6.64 -5.04
C PRO A 129 -9.07 -6.38 -3.71
N PHE A 130 -9.56 -6.94 -2.59
CA PHE A 130 -8.86 -6.85 -1.30
C PHE A 130 -7.65 -7.78 -1.18
N PHE A 131 -7.50 -8.70 -2.12
CA PHE A 131 -6.44 -9.69 -2.17
C PHE A 131 -5.51 -9.38 -3.32
N THR A 132 -4.23 -9.21 -3.03
CA THR A 132 -3.19 -9.05 -4.04
C THR A 132 -2.27 -10.27 -4.04
N GLN A 133 -1.56 -10.50 -5.14
CA GLN A 133 -0.62 -11.62 -5.24
C GLN A 133 0.77 -11.18 -5.65
N ARG A 134 1.76 -11.87 -5.13
CA ARG A 134 3.14 -11.88 -5.60
C ARG A 134 3.35 -13.16 -6.44
N PRO A 135 4.09 -13.10 -7.53
CA PRO A 135 4.73 -11.93 -8.13
C PRO A 135 3.71 -10.97 -8.75
N PHE A 136 4.21 -9.84 -9.27
CA PHE A 136 3.51 -8.83 -10.07
C PHE A 136 2.65 -7.81 -9.29
N ASN A 137 2.33 -8.05 -8.02
CA ASN A 137 1.46 -7.19 -7.23
C ASN A 137 0.15 -6.84 -7.95
N LYS A 138 -0.55 -7.86 -8.40
CA LYS A 138 -1.86 -7.77 -9.06
C LYS A 138 -2.96 -8.33 -8.17
N VAL A 139 -4.22 -8.06 -8.53
CA VAL A 139 -5.34 -8.75 -7.88
C VAL A 139 -5.24 -10.25 -8.14
N VAL A 140 -5.55 -11.05 -7.14
CA VAL A 140 -5.46 -12.51 -7.20
C VAL A 140 -6.32 -13.11 -8.31
N ASP A 141 -5.87 -14.21 -8.87
CA ASP A 141 -6.73 -15.07 -9.66
C ASP A 141 -7.51 -16.01 -8.71
N PRO A 142 -8.85 -15.98 -8.72
CA PRO A 142 -9.66 -16.84 -7.86
C PRO A 142 -9.42 -18.35 -8.07
N SER A 143 -8.94 -18.76 -9.24
CA SER A 143 -8.62 -20.14 -9.55
C SER A 143 -7.35 -20.63 -8.87
N ASP A 144 -6.43 -19.71 -8.53
CA ASP A 144 -5.16 -20.05 -7.90
C ASP A 144 -5.35 -20.51 -6.45
N THR A 145 -4.36 -21.30 -5.98
CA THR A 145 -4.18 -21.64 -4.58
C THR A 145 -2.83 -21.13 -4.13
N PRO A 146 -2.76 -20.17 -3.21
CA PRO A 146 -1.49 -19.58 -2.82
C PRO A 146 -0.65 -20.57 -2.00
N LYS A 147 0.68 -20.55 -2.21
CA LYS A 147 1.69 -21.25 -1.39
C LYS A 147 1.57 -20.85 0.08
N CYS A 148 1.30 -19.58 0.34
CA CYS A 148 1.04 -19.03 1.66
C CYS A 148 0.29 -17.69 1.52
N ILE A 149 -0.20 -17.18 2.66
CA ILE A 149 -0.77 -15.83 2.74
C ILE A 149 0.08 -15.03 3.72
N VAL A 150 0.41 -13.79 3.34
CA VAL A 150 1.20 -12.88 4.18
C VAL A 150 0.41 -11.61 4.45
N VAL A 151 0.33 -11.23 5.71
CA VAL A 151 -0.27 -9.98 6.17
C VAL A 151 0.75 -9.20 6.98
N SER A 152 1.07 -7.98 6.59
CA SER A 152 1.92 -7.11 7.40
C SER A 152 1.10 -6.13 8.21
N LEU A 153 1.21 -6.22 9.53
CA LEU A 153 0.79 -5.23 10.52
C LEU A 153 2.00 -4.43 11.05
N ALA A 154 3.15 -4.59 10.40
CA ALA A 154 4.45 -4.06 10.81
C ALA A 154 4.94 -2.94 9.89
N ASP A 155 4.05 -2.15 9.28
CA ASP A 155 4.47 -1.09 8.35
C ASP A 155 5.60 -0.25 8.94
N SER A 156 6.71 -0.17 8.20
CA SER A 156 7.94 0.53 8.59
C SER A 156 8.20 1.77 7.73
N SER A 157 7.29 2.12 6.83
CA SER A 157 7.45 3.27 5.95
C SER A 157 7.48 4.59 6.74
N PRO A 158 8.12 5.63 6.20
CA PRO A 158 8.16 6.93 6.87
C PRO A 158 6.76 7.48 7.11
N LEU A 159 6.46 7.89 8.36
CA LEU A 159 5.16 8.41 8.80
C LEU A 159 3.99 7.43 8.60
N ALA A 160 4.26 6.13 8.56
CA ALA A 160 3.24 5.09 8.39
C ALA A 160 2.05 5.27 9.34
N ASN A 161 0.89 4.79 8.91
CA ASN A 161 -0.26 4.64 9.78
C ASN A 161 0.07 3.61 10.88
N ASP A 162 0.03 4.03 12.13
CA ASP A 162 0.22 3.11 13.26
C ASP A 162 -0.98 2.19 13.41
N LEU A 163 -0.90 1.01 12.78
CA LEU A 163 -1.97 0.03 12.81
C LEU A 163 -2.28 -0.48 14.23
N SER A 164 -1.30 -0.45 15.15
CA SER A 164 -1.54 -0.85 16.54
C SER A 164 -2.48 0.10 17.27
N PHE A 165 -2.45 1.37 16.91
CA PHE A 165 -3.36 2.39 17.40
C PHE A 165 -4.67 2.39 16.59
N SER A 166 -4.55 2.47 15.26
CA SER A 166 -5.71 2.64 14.38
C SER A 166 -6.65 1.43 14.35
N LEU A 167 -6.18 0.24 14.66
CA LEU A 167 -6.96 -1.00 14.70
C LEU A 167 -7.22 -1.54 16.12
N ALA A 168 -6.90 -0.79 17.17
CA ALA A 168 -6.98 -1.25 18.55
C ALA A 168 -8.39 -1.76 18.96
N GLU A 169 -9.45 -1.18 18.40
CA GLU A 169 -10.84 -1.54 18.67
C GLU A 169 -11.36 -2.72 17.81
N ASN A 170 -10.57 -3.22 16.84
CA ASN A 170 -11.03 -4.17 15.83
C ASN A 170 -10.53 -5.61 16.04
N LYS A 171 -10.19 -6.02 17.26
CA LYS A 171 -9.59 -7.33 17.56
C LYS A 171 -10.38 -8.51 17.01
N ASP A 172 -11.68 -8.55 17.30
CA ASP A 172 -12.54 -9.66 16.89
C ASP A 172 -12.68 -9.75 15.36
N ASP A 173 -12.79 -8.58 14.70
CA ASP A 173 -12.87 -8.52 13.24
C ASP A 173 -11.54 -8.97 12.61
N ILE A 174 -10.39 -8.60 13.17
CA ILE A 174 -9.07 -9.07 12.73
C ILE A 174 -8.97 -10.60 12.83
N ILE A 175 -9.36 -11.17 13.97
CA ILE A 175 -9.32 -12.63 14.18
C ILE A 175 -10.24 -13.33 13.18
N SER A 176 -11.46 -12.82 12.97
CA SER A 176 -12.40 -13.37 11.99
C SER A 176 -11.82 -13.35 10.58
N ALA A 177 -11.19 -12.21 10.15
CA ALA A 177 -10.53 -12.12 8.88
C ALA A 177 -9.43 -13.19 8.73
N LEU A 178 -8.47 -13.22 9.67
CA LEU A 178 -7.33 -14.14 9.63
C LEU A 178 -7.76 -15.61 9.65
N SER A 179 -8.80 -15.97 10.42
CA SER A 179 -9.36 -17.32 10.46
C SER A 179 -9.89 -17.76 9.09
N ASN A 180 -10.56 -16.87 8.35
CA ASN A 180 -11.07 -17.19 7.01
C ASN A 180 -9.96 -17.13 5.94
N LEU A 181 -8.98 -16.23 6.08
CA LEU A 181 -7.79 -16.21 5.22
C LEU A 181 -7.03 -17.53 5.29
N LYS A 182 -6.88 -18.13 6.49
CA LYS A 182 -6.19 -19.42 6.64
C LYS A 182 -6.83 -20.54 5.84
N LYS A 183 -8.14 -20.51 5.62
CA LYS A 183 -8.86 -21.51 4.82
C LYS A 183 -8.53 -21.44 3.33
N LEU A 184 -8.06 -20.29 2.84
CA LEU A 184 -7.73 -20.07 1.43
C LEU A 184 -6.39 -20.68 0.99
N THR A 185 -5.54 -21.11 1.93
CA THR A 185 -4.24 -21.71 1.65
C THR A 185 -4.05 -23.04 2.39
N ASP A 186 -3.39 -24.00 1.75
CA ASP A 186 -2.89 -25.20 2.41
C ASP A 186 -1.60 -24.93 3.20
N GLY A 187 -0.88 -23.87 2.82
CA GLY A 187 0.35 -23.44 3.47
C GLY A 187 0.12 -22.58 4.72
N ASN A 188 1.11 -21.80 5.06
CA ASN A 188 1.08 -20.96 6.26
C ASN A 188 0.35 -19.64 6.03
N LEU A 189 -0.30 -19.15 7.10
CA LEU A 189 -0.73 -17.76 7.22
C LEU A 189 0.31 -17.02 8.08
N TYR A 190 1.13 -16.19 7.45
CA TYR A 190 2.12 -15.38 8.13
C TYR A 190 1.54 -14.02 8.47
N VAL A 191 1.66 -13.61 9.72
CA VAL A 191 1.26 -12.28 10.18
C VAL A 191 2.47 -11.60 10.82
N ALA A 192 2.94 -10.52 10.23
CA ALA A 192 4.08 -9.77 10.71
C ALA A 192 3.65 -8.63 11.63
N VAL A 193 4.30 -8.47 12.78
CA VAL A 193 4.03 -7.45 13.80
C VAL A 193 5.32 -6.81 14.28
N ARG A 194 5.23 -5.63 14.91
CA ARG A 194 6.36 -4.95 15.55
C ARG A 194 6.14 -4.82 17.06
N GLY A 195 7.19 -5.11 17.83
CA GLY A 195 7.15 -5.05 19.30
C GLY A 195 6.04 -5.96 19.85
N ASP A 196 5.44 -5.53 20.95
CA ASP A 196 4.35 -6.27 21.61
C ASP A 196 2.95 -5.93 21.06
N ASN A 197 2.91 -5.17 19.96
CA ASN A 197 1.68 -4.85 19.28
C ASN A 197 1.02 -6.14 18.76
N PHE A 198 -0.31 -6.21 18.86
CA PHE A 198 -1.07 -7.39 18.42
C PHE A 198 -0.69 -8.71 19.13
N SER A 199 -0.17 -8.66 20.38
CA SER A 199 0.21 -9.85 21.15
C SER A 199 -0.91 -10.88 21.29
N PHE A 200 -2.19 -10.47 21.27
CA PHE A 200 -3.34 -11.34 21.29
C PHE A 200 -3.39 -12.35 20.12
N LEU A 201 -2.68 -12.10 19.03
CA LEU A 201 -2.60 -13.03 17.90
C LEU A 201 -1.77 -14.28 18.22
N SER A 202 -0.93 -14.24 19.25
CA SER A 202 -0.16 -15.42 19.69
C SER A 202 -1.01 -16.54 20.28
N ASP A 203 -2.25 -16.26 20.64
CA ASP A 203 -3.18 -17.23 21.22
C ASP A 203 -3.83 -18.14 20.17
N TYR A 204 -3.52 -17.91 18.87
CA TYR A 204 -4.13 -18.64 17.76
C TYR A 204 -3.10 -19.46 16.98
N ASP A 205 -3.15 -20.78 17.10
CA ASP A 205 -2.22 -21.75 16.50
C ASP A 205 -2.23 -21.74 14.95
N PHE A 206 -3.30 -21.27 14.33
CA PHE A 206 -3.39 -21.18 12.86
C PHE A 206 -2.59 -20.00 12.27
N ILE A 207 -2.05 -19.11 13.11
CA ILE A 207 -1.26 -17.94 12.72
C ILE A 207 0.21 -18.21 12.94
N ASN A 208 1.02 -18.08 11.89
CA ASN A 208 2.47 -18.03 12.01
C ASN A 208 2.89 -16.58 12.30
N LEU A 209 2.88 -16.20 13.58
CA LEU A 209 3.21 -14.84 14.01
C LEU A 209 4.71 -14.56 13.89
N ILE A 210 5.07 -13.46 13.20
CA ILE A 210 6.44 -13.05 12.94
C ILE A 210 6.67 -11.69 13.58
N GLN A 211 7.59 -11.63 14.54
CA GLN A 211 8.05 -10.38 15.11
C GLN A 211 9.17 -9.81 14.25
N VAL A 212 8.94 -8.64 13.67
CA VAL A 212 9.88 -7.96 12.79
C VAL A 212 10.54 -6.80 13.53
N GLU A 213 11.89 -6.73 13.46
CA GLU A 213 12.69 -5.65 14.00
C GLU A 213 13.63 -5.10 12.95
N GLY A 214 13.97 -3.83 13.07
CA GLY A 214 14.92 -3.15 12.18
C GLY A 214 14.34 -1.94 11.47
N PRO A 215 15.18 -1.24 10.68
CA PRO A 215 14.77 -0.06 9.94
C PRO A 215 13.86 -0.43 8.74
N HIS A 216 13.25 0.58 8.14
CA HIS A 216 12.57 0.42 6.84
C HIS A 216 13.57 -0.13 5.79
N PRO A 217 13.19 -1.11 4.95
CA PRO A 217 11.85 -1.65 4.66
C PRO A 217 11.49 -2.96 5.40
N SER A 218 11.90 -3.12 6.66
CA SER A 218 11.70 -4.37 7.42
C SER A 218 10.24 -4.83 7.50
N GLY A 219 9.27 -3.91 7.41
CA GLY A 219 7.84 -4.21 7.45
C GLY A 219 7.20 -4.54 6.09
N ASN A 220 7.94 -4.43 4.99
CA ASN A 220 7.40 -4.73 3.66
C ASN A 220 7.19 -6.22 3.47
N VAL A 221 6.10 -6.57 2.78
CA VAL A 221 5.71 -7.96 2.54
C VAL A 221 6.80 -8.74 1.79
N GLY A 222 7.43 -8.15 0.76
CA GLY A 222 8.51 -8.80 0.01
C GLY A 222 9.70 -9.14 0.89
N VAL A 223 10.09 -8.23 1.79
CA VAL A 223 11.20 -8.45 2.74
C VAL A 223 10.87 -9.59 3.72
N ILE A 224 9.65 -9.60 4.26
CA ILE A 224 9.19 -10.66 5.16
C ILE A 224 9.18 -12.00 4.42
N LEU A 225 8.60 -12.03 3.23
CA LEU A 225 8.49 -13.24 2.39
C LEU A 225 9.86 -13.81 2.05
N ASN A 226 10.81 -12.99 1.60
CA ASN A 226 12.19 -13.39 1.34
C ASN A 226 12.86 -14.08 2.54
N LYS A 227 12.51 -13.72 3.77
CA LYS A 227 13.10 -14.29 5.00
C LYS A 227 12.40 -15.56 5.50
N VAL A 228 11.10 -15.73 5.23
CA VAL A 228 10.33 -16.85 5.81
C VAL A 228 9.95 -17.92 4.78
N ASN A 229 9.72 -17.54 3.55
CA ASN A 229 9.25 -18.45 2.51
C ASN A 229 9.49 -17.88 1.09
N PRO A 230 10.76 -17.78 0.65
CA PRO A 230 11.13 -17.18 -0.62
C PRO A 230 10.27 -17.69 -1.79
N LEU A 231 9.98 -16.82 -2.74
CA LEU A 231 9.09 -17.09 -3.85
C LEU A 231 9.88 -17.62 -5.06
N ASN A 232 9.53 -18.80 -5.53
CA ASN A 232 10.11 -19.39 -6.74
C ASN A 232 9.21 -19.16 -7.96
N GLN A 233 9.75 -19.44 -9.14
CA GLN A 233 9.00 -19.45 -10.40
C GLN A 233 7.76 -20.36 -10.29
N ASN A 234 6.64 -19.93 -10.86
CA ASN A 234 5.34 -20.61 -10.84
C ASN A 234 4.67 -20.76 -9.45
N GLU A 235 5.20 -20.15 -8.42
CA GLU A 235 4.55 -20.05 -7.13
C GLU A 235 3.80 -18.71 -7.02
N VAL A 236 2.69 -18.71 -6.28
CA VAL A 236 1.93 -17.50 -5.95
C VAL A 236 1.77 -17.38 -4.45
N VAL A 237 1.89 -16.16 -3.96
CA VAL A 237 1.65 -15.79 -2.56
C VAL A 237 0.59 -14.70 -2.54
N TRP A 238 -0.44 -14.87 -1.72
CA TRP A 238 -1.45 -13.84 -1.57
C TRP A 238 -1.12 -12.92 -0.41
N THR A 239 -1.52 -11.66 -0.56
CA THR A 239 -1.35 -10.65 0.48
C THR A 239 -2.64 -9.87 0.71
N VAL A 240 -2.81 -9.38 1.91
CA VAL A 240 -3.92 -8.51 2.31
C VAL A 240 -3.35 -7.35 3.10
N GLN A 241 -3.82 -6.13 2.79
CA GLN A 241 -3.43 -4.95 3.55
C GLN A 241 -3.91 -5.04 4.99
N GLY A 242 -3.02 -4.79 5.95
CA GLY A 242 -3.37 -4.86 7.38
C GLY A 242 -4.54 -3.96 7.76
N SER A 243 -4.63 -2.76 7.17
CA SER A 243 -5.74 -1.82 7.38
C SER A 243 -7.10 -2.34 6.88
N HIS A 244 -7.12 -3.33 5.99
CA HIS A 244 -8.36 -3.91 5.43
C HIS A 244 -8.88 -5.12 6.22
N LEU A 245 -8.11 -5.65 7.18
CA LEU A 245 -8.56 -6.80 7.97
C LEU A 245 -9.91 -6.57 8.66
N PRO A 246 -10.22 -5.40 9.27
CA PRO A 246 -11.53 -5.18 9.86
C PRO A 246 -12.68 -5.22 8.86
N ILE A 247 -12.45 -4.76 7.62
CA ILE A 247 -13.45 -4.80 6.54
C ILE A 247 -13.81 -6.25 6.22
N LEU A 248 -12.80 -7.08 5.97
CA LEU A 248 -12.97 -8.51 5.71
C LEU A 248 -13.58 -9.23 6.93
N GLY A 249 -13.14 -8.88 8.13
CA GLY A 249 -13.65 -9.49 9.36
C GLY A 249 -15.12 -9.23 9.59
N LYS A 250 -15.60 -8.01 9.42
CA LYS A 250 -17.02 -7.66 9.50
C LYS A 250 -17.85 -8.37 8.45
N LEU A 251 -17.32 -8.46 7.21
CA LEU A 251 -17.98 -9.21 6.16
C LEU A 251 -18.13 -10.69 6.53
N PHE A 252 -17.05 -11.36 6.96
CA PHE A 252 -17.07 -12.79 7.27
C PHE A 252 -17.86 -13.13 8.52
N SER A 253 -17.79 -12.32 9.59
CA SER A 253 -18.43 -12.64 10.87
C SER A 253 -19.87 -12.16 10.97
N LYS A 254 -20.20 -11.03 10.35
CA LYS A 254 -21.47 -10.33 10.54
C LYS A 254 -22.25 -10.12 9.24
N GLY A 255 -21.66 -10.41 8.08
CA GLY A 255 -22.23 -10.07 6.77
C GLY A 255 -22.35 -8.55 6.53
N ILE A 256 -21.59 -7.74 7.27
CA ILE A 256 -21.66 -6.28 7.17
C ILE A 256 -20.67 -5.80 6.11
N LEU A 257 -21.19 -5.07 5.13
CA LEU A 257 -20.38 -4.30 4.18
C LEU A 257 -20.01 -2.97 4.83
N ASP A 258 -18.75 -2.82 5.20
CA ASP A 258 -18.23 -1.59 5.81
C ASP A 258 -16.82 -1.31 5.25
N PHE A 259 -16.71 -0.32 4.39
CA PHE A 259 -15.44 0.09 3.78
C PHE A 259 -14.74 1.21 4.57
N SER A 260 -15.07 1.34 5.86
CA SER A 260 -14.41 2.29 6.76
C SER A 260 -12.96 1.88 7.02
N VAL A 261 -12.07 2.85 6.97
CA VAL A 261 -10.66 2.72 7.34
C VAL A 261 -10.25 3.90 8.21
N ASN A 262 -9.36 3.65 9.16
CA ASN A 262 -8.73 4.70 9.93
C ASN A 262 -7.52 5.22 9.15
N ILE A 263 -7.53 6.49 8.82
CA ILE A 263 -6.47 7.15 8.05
C ILE A 263 -5.72 8.15 8.91
N ASN A 264 -4.49 8.44 8.54
CA ASN A 264 -3.76 9.58 9.07
C ASN A 264 -3.42 10.59 7.96
N THR A 265 -3.35 11.87 8.36
CA THR A 265 -2.76 12.93 7.56
C THR A 265 -1.47 13.33 8.24
N VAL A 266 -0.33 13.27 7.54
CA VAL A 266 1.01 13.37 8.12
C VAL A 266 1.95 14.20 7.25
N GLY A 267 3.05 14.64 7.83
CA GLY A 267 4.09 15.37 7.12
C GLY A 267 4.29 16.81 7.59
N PRO A 268 5.39 17.46 7.20
CA PRO A 268 5.77 18.80 7.69
C PRO A 268 4.86 19.94 7.20
N ALA A 269 4.08 19.71 6.15
CA ALA A 269 3.26 20.74 5.52
C ALA A 269 1.79 20.71 5.94
N VAL A 270 1.42 19.86 6.92
CA VAL A 270 0.05 19.70 7.40
C VAL A 270 0.04 19.57 8.93
N LYS A 271 -1.06 19.90 9.58
CA LYS A 271 -1.29 19.59 11.00
C LYS A 271 -1.62 18.08 11.10
N PRO A 272 -0.70 17.26 11.68
CA PRO A 272 -0.87 15.82 11.65
C PRO A 272 -2.03 15.34 12.52
N SER A 273 -2.81 14.36 12.04
CA SER A 273 -3.96 13.83 12.78
C SER A 273 -4.44 12.48 12.27
N TYR A 274 -5.16 11.73 13.12
CA TYR A 274 -5.89 10.52 12.73
C TYR A 274 -7.38 10.83 12.57
N PHE A 275 -8.01 10.15 11.61
CA PHE A 275 -9.42 10.28 11.30
C PHE A 275 -10.06 8.90 11.06
N LYS A 276 -11.30 8.74 11.50
CA LYS A 276 -12.16 7.64 11.02
C LYS A 276 -12.68 8.06 9.64
N SER A 277 -12.42 7.28 8.62
CA SER A 277 -12.74 7.61 7.24
C SER A 277 -13.14 6.35 6.46
N ARG A 278 -12.96 6.32 5.15
CA ARG A 278 -13.22 5.17 4.29
C ARG A 278 -12.24 5.09 3.12
N ILE A 279 -12.19 3.93 2.46
CA ILE A 279 -11.46 3.76 1.21
C ILE A 279 -11.95 4.81 0.20
N GLY A 280 -11.05 5.37 -0.60
CA GLY A 280 -11.39 6.38 -1.59
C GLY A 280 -11.81 7.74 -1.03
N ALA A 281 -11.48 8.05 0.22
CA ALA A 281 -11.78 9.34 0.85
C ALA A 281 -11.12 10.51 0.11
N ARG A 282 -11.79 11.66 0.06
CA ARG A 282 -11.31 12.85 -0.61
C ARG A 282 -10.43 13.71 0.30
N PHE A 283 -9.31 14.23 -0.23
CA PHE A 283 -8.37 15.01 0.57
C PHE A 283 -8.86 16.43 0.90
N ASP A 284 -9.68 17.07 0.06
CA ASP A 284 -10.12 18.48 0.25
C ASP A 284 -10.79 18.74 1.60
N LEU A 285 -11.30 17.70 2.25
CA LEU A 285 -11.84 17.75 3.61
C LEU A 285 -10.78 18.02 4.69
N HIS A 286 -9.52 17.88 4.33
CA HIS A 286 -8.36 18.11 5.21
C HIS A 286 -7.60 19.40 4.87
N LYS A 287 -8.04 20.17 3.87
CA LYS A 287 -7.36 21.38 3.37
C LYS A 287 -7.12 22.43 4.45
N ASP A 288 -8.04 22.58 5.41
CA ASP A 288 -7.92 23.53 6.50
C ASP A 288 -6.82 23.16 7.51
N SER A 289 -6.27 21.95 7.41
CA SER A 289 -5.11 21.50 8.18
C SER A 289 -3.77 21.82 7.52
N LEU A 290 -3.75 22.35 6.29
CA LEU A 290 -2.53 22.73 5.59
C LEU A 290 -1.83 23.89 6.29
N LEU A 291 -0.51 23.81 6.43
CA LEU A 291 0.33 24.80 7.09
C LEU A 291 0.98 25.79 6.10
N MET A 292 0.90 25.49 4.80
CA MET A 292 1.49 26.29 3.72
C MET A 292 0.70 26.11 2.42
N GLU A 293 0.90 27.01 1.45
CA GLU A 293 0.18 26.99 0.18
C GLU A 293 0.76 26.03 -0.84
N ASN A 294 2.11 26.01 -0.96
CA ASN A 294 2.80 25.19 -1.94
C ASN A 294 3.09 23.81 -1.35
N VAL A 295 2.18 22.87 -1.56
CA VAL A 295 2.28 21.53 -1.02
C VAL A 295 2.18 20.45 -2.10
N ARG A 296 2.87 19.37 -1.89
CA ARG A 296 2.62 18.11 -2.58
C ARG A 296 1.82 17.20 -1.66
N ILE A 297 0.64 16.82 -2.12
CA ILE A 297 -0.21 15.86 -1.44
C ILE A 297 0.03 14.49 -2.08
N VAL A 298 0.25 13.50 -1.24
CA VAL A 298 0.52 12.12 -1.65
C VAL A 298 -0.51 11.21 -0.99
N SER A 299 -1.24 10.46 -1.77
CA SER A 299 -2.02 9.32 -1.29
C SER A 299 -1.05 8.17 -1.00
N GLY A 300 -0.99 7.72 0.23
CA GLY A 300 0.00 6.77 0.73
C GLY A 300 1.23 7.44 1.37
N ASN A 301 2.31 6.67 1.49
CA ASN A 301 3.58 7.16 2.05
C ASN A 301 4.41 7.92 1.00
N VAL A 302 5.42 8.66 1.45
CA VAL A 302 6.27 9.51 0.59
C VAL A 302 7.22 8.72 -0.33
N LEU A 303 7.39 7.42 -0.15
CA LEU A 303 8.30 6.59 -0.94
C LEU A 303 7.60 5.93 -2.13
N THR A 304 6.36 5.45 -1.93
CA THR A 304 5.62 4.64 -2.91
C THR A 304 4.24 5.21 -3.24
N GLY A 305 3.82 6.26 -2.54
CA GLY A 305 2.50 6.84 -2.73
C GLY A 305 2.37 7.62 -4.04
N LYS A 306 1.12 7.89 -4.41
CA LYS A 306 0.75 8.58 -5.65
C LYS A 306 0.46 10.06 -5.36
N LYS A 307 1.07 10.97 -6.13
CA LYS A 307 0.72 12.39 -6.09
C LYS A 307 -0.75 12.57 -6.47
N ILE A 308 -1.47 13.35 -5.68
CA ILE A 308 -2.85 13.74 -5.95
C ILE A 308 -3.01 15.26 -5.88
N ASP A 309 -4.08 15.76 -6.48
CA ASP A 309 -4.50 17.16 -6.35
C ASP A 309 -5.24 17.39 -5.02
N ILE A 310 -5.55 18.65 -4.69
CA ILE A 310 -6.25 18.99 -3.44
C ILE A 310 -7.65 18.38 -3.35
N ASP A 311 -8.27 18.13 -4.48
CA ASP A 311 -9.57 17.46 -4.60
C ASP A 311 -9.44 15.97 -4.97
N GLY A 312 -8.21 15.45 -4.93
CA GLY A 312 -7.90 14.04 -5.20
C GLY A 312 -8.32 13.09 -4.08
N PHE A 313 -8.23 11.80 -4.37
CA PHE A 313 -8.77 10.74 -3.53
C PHE A 313 -7.68 9.80 -3.01
N LEU A 314 -7.97 9.18 -1.87
CA LEU A 314 -7.14 8.13 -1.28
C LEU A 314 -7.19 6.87 -2.16
N GLY A 315 -6.03 6.33 -2.54
CA GLY A 315 -5.96 5.08 -3.29
C GLY A 315 -6.51 3.89 -2.49
N PHE A 316 -6.96 2.87 -3.20
CA PHE A 316 -7.66 1.72 -2.62
C PHE A 316 -6.87 1.02 -1.50
N TYR A 317 -5.56 0.88 -1.66
CA TYR A 317 -4.68 0.20 -0.69
C TYR A 317 -4.01 1.14 0.32
N HIS A 318 -4.31 2.43 0.27
CA HIS A 318 -3.67 3.43 1.12
C HIS A 318 -4.49 3.74 2.37
N SER A 319 -3.79 4.07 3.45
CA SER A 319 -4.39 4.51 4.73
C SER A 319 -3.77 5.80 5.27
N SER A 320 -3.05 6.53 4.41
CA SER A 320 -2.36 7.77 4.79
C SER A 320 -2.45 8.81 3.68
N PHE A 321 -2.56 10.09 4.08
CA PHE A 321 -2.20 11.22 3.24
C PHE A 321 -0.90 11.81 3.76
N SER A 322 0.15 11.81 2.94
CA SER A 322 1.42 12.45 3.25
C SER A 322 1.52 13.81 2.56
N VAL A 323 1.85 14.86 3.30
CA VAL A 323 1.89 16.22 2.77
C VAL A 323 3.25 16.85 3.07
N ILE A 324 3.98 17.19 2.01
CA ILE A 324 5.30 17.82 2.07
C ILE A 324 5.32 19.12 1.27
N GLU A 325 6.29 19.98 1.54
CA GLU A 325 6.47 21.21 0.77
C GLU A 325 6.83 20.88 -0.70
N GLU A 326 6.09 21.50 -1.63
CA GLU A 326 6.44 21.49 -3.05
C GLU A 326 7.48 22.58 -3.32
N SER A 327 8.74 22.19 -3.53
CA SER A 327 9.83 23.14 -3.72
C SER A 327 10.41 23.06 -5.12
N PHE A 328 10.56 24.22 -5.76
CA PHE A 328 11.08 24.36 -7.14
C PHE A 328 12.48 24.98 -7.18
N SER A 329 12.93 25.61 -6.10
CA SER A 329 14.20 26.32 -6.03
C SER A 329 15.30 25.48 -5.38
N ARG A 330 16.41 25.30 -6.10
CA ARG A 330 17.61 24.68 -5.54
C ARG A 330 18.46 25.73 -4.81
N PRO A 331 18.99 25.42 -3.61
CA PRO A 331 19.93 26.32 -2.94
C PRO A 331 21.16 26.57 -3.81
N PHE A 332 21.57 27.82 -3.93
CA PHE A 332 22.79 28.18 -4.66
C PHE A 332 24.01 27.51 -4.02
N ILE A 333 24.78 26.77 -4.79
CA ILE A 333 25.97 26.00 -4.35
C ILE A 333 25.65 25.09 -3.14
N GLY A 334 24.44 24.51 -3.10
CA GLY A 334 23.96 23.70 -1.95
C GLY A 334 24.82 22.48 -1.65
N TRP A 335 25.53 21.94 -2.63
CA TRP A 335 26.46 20.80 -2.48
C TRP A 335 27.78 21.17 -1.77
N LEU A 336 28.18 22.46 -1.75
CA LEU A 336 29.36 22.95 -1.04
C LEU A 336 29.05 23.34 0.42
N HIS A 337 27.82 23.23 0.84
CA HIS A 337 27.41 23.59 2.20
C HIS A 337 28.06 22.64 3.21
N PRO A 338 28.74 23.15 4.28
CA PRO A 338 29.47 22.31 5.22
C PRO A 338 28.57 21.42 6.08
N GLY A 339 27.26 21.64 6.04
CA GLY A 339 26.29 20.93 6.83
C GLY A 339 25.49 21.84 7.77
N GLY A 340 25.11 21.32 8.92
CA GLY A 340 24.29 22.00 9.91
C GLY A 340 23.04 21.21 10.24
N LYS A 341 22.33 21.65 11.27
CA LYS A 341 21.16 20.92 11.83
C LYS A 341 19.99 20.72 10.84
N SER A 342 19.91 21.52 9.77
CA SER A 342 18.85 21.42 8.76
C SER A 342 19.18 20.54 7.55
N LYS A 343 20.41 20.03 7.46
CA LYS A 343 20.84 19.19 6.33
C LYS A 343 20.76 17.71 6.69
N TYR A 344 19.97 16.99 5.93
CA TYR A 344 19.86 15.55 6.04
C TYR A 344 20.93 14.84 5.21
N SER A 345 21.45 13.74 5.73
CA SER A 345 22.38 12.87 5.01
C SER A 345 22.22 11.44 5.48
N VAL A 346 21.92 10.54 4.55
CA VAL A 346 21.80 9.08 4.83
C VAL A 346 23.12 8.52 5.34
N PHE A 347 24.24 8.95 4.77
CA PHE A 347 25.58 8.42 5.08
C PHE A 347 26.44 9.39 5.88
N ASN A 348 25.81 10.29 6.64
CA ASN A 348 26.50 11.26 7.53
C ASN A 348 27.56 12.10 6.81
N ALA A 349 27.29 12.50 5.57
CA ALA A 349 28.22 13.30 4.75
C ALA A 349 28.34 14.77 5.21
N TYR A 350 27.43 15.26 6.07
CA TYR A 350 27.39 16.64 6.54
C TYR A 350 27.73 16.73 8.04
N LEU A 351 28.46 17.79 8.41
CA LEU A 351 28.77 18.09 9.81
C LEU A 351 27.50 18.57 10.56
N GLY A 352 27.26 18.04 11.75
CA GLY A 352 26.15 18.45 12.60
C GLY A 352 24.76 18.00 12.18
N SER A 353 24.65 17.04 11.26
CA SER A 353 23.41 16.44 10.79
C SER A 353 22.89 15.36 11.77
N ASN A 354 22.33 15.79 12.92
CA ASN A 354 21.84 14.88 13.96
C ASN A 354 20.50 15.30 14.57
N LYS A 355 19.63 15.95 13.79
CA LYS A 355 18.25 16.22 14.23
C LYS A 355 17.45 14.92 14.38
N LYS A 356 16.49 14.93 15.31
CA LYS A 356 15.55 13.82 15.48
C LYS A 356 14.58 13.68 14.30
N SER A 357 14.24 14.80 13.62
CA SER A 357 13.39 14.83 12.44
C SER A 357 13.73 16.00 11.53
N TYR A 358 13.36 15.90 10.26
CA TYR A 358 13.66 16.88 9.21
C TYR A 358 12.39 17.21 8.43
N ASP A 359 12.31 18.48 7.97
CA ASP A 359 11.26 18.96 7.08
C ASP A 359 11.75 18.67 5.64
N PHE A 360 11.28 17.56 5.08
CA PHE A 360 11.60 17.20 3.71
C PHE A 360 10.71 17.96 2.73
N THR A 361 11.28 18.25 1.56
CA THR A 361 10.62 18.87 0.43
C THR A 361 10.71 17.94 -0.79
N THR A 362 10.11 18.34 -1.90
CA THR A 362 10.19 17.58 -3.16
C THR A 362 11.52 17.70 -3.90
N LEU A 363 12.52 18.41 -3.35
CA LEU A 363 13.81 18.58 -3.98
C LEU A 363 14.62 17.29 -4.02
N GLN A 364 14.95 16.83 -5.20
CA GLN A 364 15.84 15.65 -5.40
C GLN A 364 17.31 15.93 -5.07
N ASN A 365 17.71 17.19 -4.89
CA ASN A 365 19.10 17.60 -4.62
C ASN A 365 20.12 17.04 -5.61
N GLY A 366 19.72 16.92 -6.88
CA GLY A 366 20.56 16.41 -7.96
C GLY A 366 19.80 16.35 -9.29
N SER A 367 20.48 15.97 -10.35
CA SER A 367 19.87 15.66 -11.65
C SER A 367 19.96 14.18 -11.92
N ASN A 368 19.08 13.66 -12.75
CA ASN A 368 19.17 12.29 -13.25
C ASN A 368 20.50 12.10 -13.98
N ARG A 369 21.15 10.99 -13.72
CA ARG A 369 22.43 10.60 -14.32
C ARG A 369 22.34 9.17 -14.80
N ALA A 370 23.29 8.77 -15.66
CA ALA A 370 23.41 7.38 -16.03
C ALA A 370 23.56 6.49 -14.78
N PHE A 371 22.95 5.33 -14.82
CA PHE A 371 23.06 4.34 -13.79
C PHE A 371 24.53 3.90 -13.62
N VAL A 372 25.03 4.03 -12.40
CA VAL A 372 26.35 3.54 -12.01
C VAL A 372 26.15 2.62 -10.80
N PRO A 373 26.61 1.36 -10.85
CA PRO A 373 26.51 0.45 -9.72
C PRO A 373 27.36 0.98 -8.57
N VAL A 374 26.69 1.26 -7.47
CA VAL A 374 27.30 1.74 -6.24
C VAL A 374 26.69 1.00 -5.05
N ASP A 375 27.47 0.83 -3.99
CA ASP A 375 27.02 0.13 -2.78
C ASP A 375 25.83 0.80 -2.05
N ALA A 376 25.37 1.95 -2.50
CA ALA A 376 24.31 2.68 -1.84
C ALA A 376 23.00 1.87 -1.75
N TRP A 377 22.64 1.14 -2.80
CA TRP A 377 21.45 0.29 -2.82
C TRP A 377 21.63 -0.92 -1.93
N GLU A 378 22.80 -1.60 -2.02
CA GLU A 378 23.10 -2.80 -1.23
C GLU A 378 23.09 -2.53 0.30
N LYS A 379 23.34 -1.29 0.72
CA LYS A 379 23.30 -0.90 2.13
C LYS A 379 21.89 -0.81 2.70
N VAL A 380 20.90 -0.53 1.86
CA VAL A 380 19.53 -0.30 2.30
C VAL A 380 18.55 -1.39 1.85
N PHE A 381 18.97 -2.27 0.96
CA PHE A 381 18.16 -3.37 0.46
C PHE A 381 18.44 -4.66 1.23
N PRO A 382 17.48 -5.18 2.01
CA PRO A 382 17.72 -6.29 2.96
C PRO A 382 17.47 -7.68 2.39
N MET A 383 16.90 -7.79 1.18
CA MET A 383 16.63 -9.09 0.55
C MET A 383 17.93 -9.74 0.06
N ASP A 384 17.91 -11.06 -0.05
CA ASP A 384 19.06 -11.84 -0.55
C ASP A 384 19.06 -11.89 -2.08
N ILE A 385 19.14 -10.72 -2.69
CA ILE A 385 19.09 -10.48 -4.13
C ILE A 385 20.15 -9.44 -4.49
N TYR A 386 20.90 -9.67 -5.56
CA TYR A 386 21.88 -8.72 -6.10
C TYR A 386 21.19 -7.61 -6.89
N ILE A 387 20.66 -6.61 -6.20
CA ILE A 387 19.79 -5.56 -6.78
C ILE A 387 20.46 -4.79 -7.94
N ASN A 388 21.79 -4.55 -7.87
CA ASN A 388 22.52 -3.91 -8.95
C ASN A 388 22.61 -4.79 -10.21
N ALA A 389 22.79 -6.10 -10.06
CA ALA A 389 22.79 -7.05 -11.16
C ALA A 389 21.40 -7.18 -11.78
N LEU A 390 20.38 -7.33 -10.94
CA LEU A 390 18.98 -7.40 -11.36
C LEU A 390 18.56 -6.16 -12.15
N ALA A 391 18.90 -4.95 -11.70
CA ALA A 391 18.59 -3.73 -12.43
C ALA A 391 19.26 -3.69 -13.83
N ARG A 392 20.46 -4.25 -13.98
CA ARG A 392 21.15 -4.34 -15.27
C ARG A 392 20.53 -5.38 -16.19
N SER A 393 20.15 -6.55 -15.69
CA SER A 393 19.46 -7.55 -16.50
C SER A 393 18.12 -7.02 -17.03
N ILE A 394 17.40 -6.23 -16.21
CA ILE A 394 16.17 -5.55 -16.64
C ILE A 394 16.46 -4.53 -17.76
N GLU A 395 17.48 -3.70 -17.61
CA GLU A 395 17.85 -2.73 -18.65
C GLU A 395 18.33 -3.41 -19.94
N ALA A 396 18.95 -4.59 -19.83
CA ALA A 396 19.36 -5.40 -20.97
C ALA A 396 18.21 -6.22 -21.58
N ASN A 397 17.02 -6.27 -20.93
CA ASN A 397 15.89 -7.14 -21.24
C ASN A 397 16.27 -8.64 -21.26
N ASP A 398 17.17 -9.05 -20.39
CA ASP A 398 17.58 -10.45 -20.22
C ASP A 398 16.66 -11.14 -19.21
N ILE A 399 15.60 -11.78 -19.71
CA ILE A 399 14.56 -12.40 -18.88
C ILE A 399 15.14 -13.57 -18.08
N ASP A 400 15.98 -14.40 -18.68
CA ASP A 400 16.56 -15.56 -18.01
C ASP A 400 17.41 -15.13 -16.80
N GLU A 401 18.20 -14.06 -16.94
CA GLU A 401 19.00 -13.52 -15.85
C GLU A 401 18.13 -12.81 -14.79
N MET A 402 17.05 -12.10 -15.19
CA MET A 402 16.09 -11.52 -14.23
C MET A 402 15.48 -12.63 -13.33
N GLU A 403 15.05 -13.73 -13.91
CA GLU A 403 14.46 -14.88 -13.18
C GLU A 403 15.48 -15.51 -12.23
N GLN A 404 16.70 -15.75 -12.69
CA GLN A 404 17.78 -16.31 -11.88
C GLN A 404 18.18 -15.40 -10.72
N LEU A 405 18.09 -14.08 -10.89
CA LEU A 405 18.40 -13.08 -9.88
C LEU A 405 17.25 -12.82 -8.90
N GLY A 406 16.07 -13.46 -9.07
CA GLY A 406 14.99 -13.43 -8.09
C GLY A 406 14.00 -12.28 -8.27
N ILE A 407 13.76 -11.79 -9.48
CA ILE A 407 12.82 -10.70 -9.77
C ILE A 407 11.41 -10.96 -9.22
N TYR A 408 10.96 -12.22 -9.15
CA TYR A 408 9.62 -12.59 -8.66
C TYR A 408 9.37 -12.25 -7.19
N GLU A 409 10.44 -12.10 -6.40
CA GLU A 409 10.33 -11.71 -5.00
C GLU A 409 10.21 -10.21 -4.81
N CYS A 410 10.61 -9.41 -5.81
CA CYS A 410 10.66 -7.95 -5.72
C CYS A 410 9.36 -7.29 -6.13
N ASP A 411 9.08 -6.15 -5.52
CA ASP A 411 8.11 -5.16 -5.99
C ASP A 411 8.67 -3.74 -5.82
N GLU A 412 7.98 -2.77 -6.36
CA GLU A 412 8.37 -1.36 -6.29
C GLU A 412 8.59 -0.87 -4.86
N GLU A 413 7.73 -1.33 -3.92
CA GLU A 413 7.84 -0.95 -2.52
C GLU A 413 9.13 -1.43 -1.85
N ASP A 414 9.63 -2.60 -2.25
CA ASP A 414 10.82 -3.21 -1.64
C ASP A 414 12.11 -2.47 -2.02
N VAL A 415 12.10 -1.77 -3.14
CA VAL A 415 13.25 -1.02 -3.69
C VAL A 415 13.09 0.51 -3.62
N ALA A 416 11.98 1.01 -3.07
CA ALA A 416 11.72 2.45 -3.01
C ALA A 416 12.81 3.22 -2.26
N LEU A 417 13.35 2.61 -1.19
CA LEU A 417 14.46 3.18 -0.44
C LEU A 417 15.77 3.24 -1.28
N CYS A 418 15.95 2.31 -2.23
CA CYS A 418 17.07 2.36 -3.17
C CYS A 418 16.98 3.61 -4.06
N SER A 419 15.78 3.96 -4.54
CA SER A 419 15.54 5.21 -5.29
C SER A 419 15.89 6.44 -4.44
N PHE A 420 15.50 6.45 -3.17
CA PHE A 420 15.77 7.55 -2.25
C PHE A 420 17.27 7.80 -2.03
N VAL A 421 18.07 6.73 -1.83
CA VAL A 421 19.51 6.86 -1.59
C VAL A 421 20.32 6.95 -2.87
N CYS A 422 19.73 6.77 -4.05
CA CYS A 422 20.44 6.69 -5.33
C CYS A 422 21.17 7.99 -5.66
N PRO A 423 22.51 7.97 -5.80
CA PRO A 423 23.27 9.16 -6.20
C PRO A 423 22.99 9.56 -7.65
N SER A 424 22.60 8.62 -8.51
CA SER A 424 22.24 8.86 -9.92
C SER A 424 20.80 9.32 -10.09
N LYS A 425 19.99 9.31 -9.00
CA LYS A 425 18.56 9.65 -9.02
C LYS A 425 17.73 8.74 -9.93
N SER A 426 18.15 7.48 -10.05
CA SER A 426 17.40 6.46 -10.78
C SER A 426 16.14 6.11 -10.01
N ASP A 427 15.03 5.95 -10.73
CA ASP A 427 13.80 5.39 -10.20
C ASP A 427 13.89 3.85 -10.25
N VAL A 428 14.34 3.27 -9.14
CA VAL A 428 14.57 1.82 -9.05
C VAL A 428 13.25 1.06 -9.03
N GLY A 429 12.19 1.66 -8.46
CA GLY A 429 10.85 1.10 -8.52
C GLY A 429 10.36 0.94 -9.96
N ALA A 430 10.48 1.98 -10.77
CA ALA A 430 10.12 1.92 -12.17
C ALA A 430 10.96 0.89 -12.97
N ILE A 431 12.24 0.70 -12.62
CA ILE A 431 13.08 -0.34 -13.22
C ILE A 431 12.51 -1.73 -12.89
N ILE A 432 12.23 -2.02 -11.62
CA ILE A 432 11.65 -3.32 -11.22
C ILE A 432 10.29 -3.53 -11.90
N ARG A 433 9.41 -2.53 -11.94
CA ARG A 433 8.13 -2.63 -12.64
C ARG A 433 8.31 -2.96 -14.11
N LYS A 434 9.24 -2.30 -14.81
CA LYS A 434 9.57 -2.62 -16.20
C LYS A 434 9.97 -4.10 -16.37
N GLY A 435 10.81 -4.65 -15.49
CA GLY A 435 11.19 -6.06 -15.54
C GLY A 435 10.01 -7.01 -15.32
N LEU A 436 9.18 -6.73 -14.31
CA LEU A 436 7.97 -7.50 -14.06
C LEU A 436 6.97 -7.43 -15.22
N ASP A 437 6.78 -6.25 -15.82
CA ASP A 437 5.93 -6.05 -16.99
C ASP A 437 6.46 -6.85 -18.20
N THR A 438 7.78 -6.81 -18.43
CA THR A 438 8.40 -7.56 -19.52
C THR A 438 8.08 -9.05 -19.39
N ILE A 439 8.29 -9.64 -18.22
CA ILE A 439 7.99 -11.07 -17.97
C ILE A 439 6.49 -11.36 -18.06
N TYR A 440 5.64 -10.45 -17.55
CA TYR A 440 4.19 -10.67 -17.55
C TYR A 440 3.59 -10.70 -18.96
N PHE A 441 4.09 -9.86 -19.86
CA PHE A 441 3.57 -9.76 -21.23
C PHE A 441 4.29 -10.67 -22.24
N ASP A 442 5.44 -11.24 -21.87
CA ASP A 442 6.15 -12.23 -22.71
C ASP A 442 5.55 -13.65 -22.57
N LYS A 443 4.81 -13.92 -21.48
CA LYS A 443 4.04 -15.15 -21.25
C LYS A 443 2.69 -15.11 -21.96
#